data_f10d7e62951c9623228b20f7d29c03a5
#
_entry.id   f10d7e62951c9623228b20f7d29c03a5
#
_cell.length_a   1.000
_cell.length_b   1.000
_cell.length_c   1.000
_cell.angle_alpha   90.00
_cell.angle_beta   90.00
_cell.angle_gamma   90.00
#
_symmetry.space_group_name_H-M   'P 1'
#
loop_
_entity.id
_entity.type
_entity.pdbx_description
1 polymer ?
#
loop_
_entity_poly.entity_id
_entity_poly.type
_entity_poly.pdbx_seq_one_letter_code
_entity_poly.pdbx_strand_id
1 'polypeptide(L)'
;MGTFGEYPKSDVSDIASYTENAFAYQALIAYQPNKKKLAIGNQYGEGISFYNMNNILHPQLLKEYMMTPPHYIDASKGDRKSVTFQKDNICGFVDIGASEKYCIGLFLGQARVKGEAWRGGDKLLIFDWDGNPVKKIDLPQKYLQMAISDDKIILLGHDPKTIDFVVHTIDLSEI
;
A
#
# COMPACT_ATOMS: atom_id res chain seq x y z
N MET A 1 13.93 17.31 12.57
CA MET A 1 13.17 16.23 11.89
C MET A 1 11.90 16.04 12.70
N GLY A 2 10.73 16.11 12.07
CA GLY A 2 9.44 15.91 12.76
C GLY A 2 8.94 14.48 12.54
N THR A 3 8.17 13.97 13.48
CA THR A 3 7.41 12.73 13.35
C THR A 3 5.92 13.07 13.33
N PHE A 4 5.11 12.32 12.58
CA PHE A 4 3.67 12.49 12.53
C PHE A 4 2.98 11.13 12.36
N GLY A 5 1.71 11.08 12.77
CA GLY A 5 0.93 9.86 12.79
C GLY A 5 1.29 8.95 13.97
N GLU A 6 0.36 8.11 14.32
CA GLU A 6 0.53 7.04 15.30
C GLU A 6 0.15 5.73 14.62
N TYR A 7 0.80 4.64 15.02
CA TYR A 7 0.36 3.32 14.58
C TYR A 7 -1.03 3.03 15.15
N PRO A 8 -1.95 2.47 14.35
CA PRO A 8 -3.23 2.06 14.87
C PRO A 8 -3.05 1.12 16.07
N LYS A 9 -3.82 1.35 17.12
CA LYS A 9 -3.85 0.43 18.27
C LYS A 9 -4.49 -0.87 17.80
N SER A 10 -3.71 -1.96 17.80
CA SER A 10 -4.23 -3.31 17.60
C SER A 10 -4.33 -4.01 18.96
N ASP A 11 -5.18 -5.02 19.08
CA ASP A 11 -5.30 -5.82 20.32
C ASP A 11 -3.97 -6.51 20.69
N VAL A 12 -3.04 -6.61 19.74
CA VAL A 12 -1.66 -7.13 19.94
C VAL A 12 -0.69 -6.03 20.35
N SER A 13 -1.05 -4.74 20.20
CA SER A 13 -0.15 -3.60 20.33
C SER A 13 0.21 -3.21 21.76
N ASP A 14 -0.48 -3.71 22.76
CA ASP A 14 -0.15 -3.41 24.17
C ASP A 14 1.22 -4.01 24.60
N ILE A 15 1.81 -4.87 23.77
CA ILE A 15 3.07 -5.55 24.03
C ILE A 15 4.15 -5.21 22.98
N ALA A 16 3.75 -4.74 21.79
CA ALA A 16 4.69 -4.48 20.70
C ALA A 16 5.45 -3.17 20.93
N SER A 17 6.77 -3.24 20.88
CA SER A 17 7.60 -2.03 20.87
C SER A 17 7.41 -1.22 19.59
N TYR A 18 7.78 0.07 19.62
CA TYR A 18 7.76 0.93 18.43
C TYR A 18 8.45 0.29 17.20
N THR A 19 9.54 -0.44 17.44
CA THR A 19 10.31 -1.12 16.39
C THR A 19 9.52 -2.26 15.74
N GLU A 20 8.77 -3.03 16.51
CA GLU A 20 7.94 -4.13 16.00
C GLU A 20 6.78 -3.59 15.18
N ASN A 21 6.13 -2.51 15.64
CA ASN A 21 5.12 -1.80 14.88
C ASN A 21 5.69 -1.28 13.55
N ALA A 22 6.89 -0.70 13.53
CA ALA A 22 7.53 -0.22 12.32
C ALA A 22 7.78 -1.35 11.29
N PHE A 23 8.07 -2.57 11.73
CA PHE A 23 8.19 -3.74 10.84
C PHE A 23 6.83 -4.24 10.35
N ALA A 24 5.80 -4.20 11.19
CA ALA A 24 4.47 -4.67 10.82
C ALA A 24 3.74 -3.70 9.88
N TYR A 25 3.93 -2.40 10.05
CA TYR A 25 3.29 -1.34 9.27
C TYR A 25 4.20 -0.80 8.16
N GLN A 26 4.91 -1.69 7.46
CA GLN A 26 5.65 -1.30 6.26
C GLN A 26 4.68 -0.69 5.24
N ALA A 27 5.07 0.47 4.71
CA ALA A 27 4.20 1.24 3.85
C ALA A 27 4.92 1.73 2.59
N LEU A 28 4.13 1.99 1.57
CA LEU A 28 4.48 2.62 0.32
C LEU A 28 3.95 4.05 0.34
N ILE A 29 4.62 4.95 -0.37
CA ILE A 29 4.23 6.34 -0.43
C ILE A 29 4.02 6.81 -1.87
N ALA A 30 3.01 7.66 -2.08
CA ALA A 30 2.82 8.43 -3.30
C ALA A 30 2.67 9.91 -2.93
N TYR A 31 3.44 10.77 -3.60
CA TYR A 31 3.44 12.21 -3.34
C TYR A 31 3.10 12.99 -4.59
N GLN A 32 2.14 13.93 -4.46
CA GLN A 32 1.78 14.85 -5.52
C GLN A 32 2.28 16.26 -5.16
N PRO A 33 3.39 16.71 -5.76
CA PRO A 33 4.07 17.95 -5.36
C PRO A 33 3.26 19.21 -5.60
N ASN A 34 2.53 19.28 -6.74
CA ASN A 34 1.74 20.47 -7.08
C ASN A 34 0.57 20.69 -6.11
N LYS A 35 -0.01 19.61 -5.60
CA LYS A 35 -1.09 19.66 -4.62
C LYS A 35 -0.61 19.58 -3.17
N LYS A 36 0.68 19.33 -2.97
CA LYS A 36 1.27 19.06 -1.64
C LYS A 36 0.47 18.02 -0.87
N LYS A 37 0.16 16.91 -1.53
CA LYS A 37 -0.59 15.79 -0.96
C LYS A 37 0.28 14.54 -0.92
N LEU A 38 0.13 13.77 0.15
CA LEU A 38 0.83 12.50 0.37
C LEU A 38 -0.20 11.41 0.64
N ALA A 39 -0.03 10.27 0.01
CA ALA A 39 -0.73 9.04 0.37
C ALA A 39 0.26 8.02 0.91
N ILE A 40 -0.16 7.27 1.93
CA ILE A 40 0.61 6.21 2.58
C ILE A 40 -0.25 4.95 2.55
N GLY A 41 0.15 3.93 1.78
CA GLY A 41 -0.55 2.66 1.65
C GLY A 41 0.21 1.53 2.35
N ASN A 42 -0.45 0.75 3.20
CA ASN A 42 0.17 -0.35 3.93
C ASN A 42 0.40 -1.56 3.04
N GLN A 43 1.59 -2.17 3.12
CA GLN A 43 1.89 -3.43 2.43
C GLN A 43 1.24 -4.63 3.12
N TYR A 44 1.06 -4.55 4.43
CA TYR A 44 0.40 -5.57 5.24
C TYR A 44 -0.83 -4.97 5.91
N GLY A 45 -1.91 -5.75 5.95
CA GLY A 45 -3.22 -5.23 6.29
C GLY A 45 -3.85 -4.44 5.14
N GLU A 46 -5.01 -3.84 5.39
CA GLU A 46 -5.77 -3.07 4.40
C GLU A 46 -5.91 -1.64 4.89
N GLY A 47 -4.87 -0.83 4.64
CA GLY A 47 -4.85 0.55 5.11
C GLY A 47 -4.26 1.52 4.09
N ILE A 48 -4.87 2.71 3.98
CA ILE A 48 -4.33 3.85 3.25
C ILE A 48 -4.73 5.15 3.94
N SER A 49 -3.78 6.07 4.05
CA SER A 49 -3.97 7.38 4.67
C SER A 49 -3.54 8.48 3.74
N PHE A 50 -4.27 9.60 3.75
CA PHE A 50 -4.03 10.79 2.92
C PHE A 50 -3.72 11.99 3.81
N TYR A 51 -2.69 12.75 3.44
CA TYR A 51 -2.22 13.91 4.20
C TYR A 51 -2.08 15.14 3.33
N ASN A 52 -2.38 16.29 3.94
CA ASN A 52 -2.00 17.60 3.42
C ASN A 52 -0.60 17.96 3.94
N MET A 53 0.32 18.25 3.02
CA MET A 53 1.72 18.53 3.26
C MET A 53 2.06 20.02 3.13
N ASN A 54 1.09 20.94 3.21
CA ASN A 54 1.34 22.38 3.17
C ASN A 54 2.33 22.81 4.26
N ASN A 55 2.27 22.18 5.42
CA ASN A 55 3.29 22.30 6.45
C ASN A 55 3.97 20.90 6.61
N ILE A 56 5.17 20.76 6.05
CA ILE A 56 5.92 19.49 6.08
C ILE A 56 6.33 19.05 7.49
N LEU A 57 6.42 19.97 8.44
CA LEU A 57 6.74 19.65 9.84
C LEU A 57 5.51 19.19 10.63
N HIS A 58 4.32 19.53 10.14
CA HIS A 58 3.04 19.21 10.75
C HIS A 58 2.03 18.79 9.67
N PRO A 59 2.23 17.61 9.04
CA PRO A 59 1.27 17.07 8.08
C PRO A 59 -0.10 16.91 8.70
N GLN A 60 -1.13 17.29 7.96
CA GLN A 60 -2.51 17.19 8.41
C GLN A 60 -3.15 15.96 7.78
N LEU A 61 -3.63 15.02 8.59
CA LEU A 61 -4.43 13.90 8.14
C LEU A 61 -5.73 14.43 7.50
N LEU A 62 -6.00 14.02 6.27
CA LEU A 62 -7.23 14.34 5.54
C LEU A 62 -8.22 13.20 5.65
N LYS A 63 -7.75 11.98 5.40
CA LYS A 63 -8.59 10.79 5.40
C LYS A 63 -7.76 9.55 5.68
N GLU A 64 -8.38 8.60 6.34
CA GLU A 64 -7.78 7.30 6.62
C GLU A 64 -8.80 6.19 6.42
N TYR A 65 -8.35 5.11 5.80
CA TYR A 65 -9.05 3.85 5.71
C TYR A 65 -8.17 2.77 6.33
N MET A 66 -8.65 2.12 7.38
CA MET A 66 -8.02 0.97 8.01
C MET A 66 -9.09 -0.09 8.23
N MET A 67 -9.25 -0.98 7.24
CA MET A 67 -10.25 -2.04 7.31
C MET A 67 -9.72 -3.24 8.10
N THR A 68 -8.47 -3.62 7.83
CA THR A 68 -7.83 -4.76 8.48
C THR A 68 -6.41 -4.37 8.87
N PRO A 69 -6.08 -4.27 10.17
CA PRO A 69 -4.71 -4.02 10.60
C PRO A 69 -3.81 -5.23 10.29
N PRO A 70 -2.47 -5.06 10.23
CA PRO A 70 -1.55 -6.17 10.10
C PRO A 70 -1.70 -7.17 11.25
N HIS A 71 -1.81 -8.47 10.92
CA HIS A 71 -1.87 -9.54 11.91
C HIS A 71 -0.50 -10.21 12.03
N TYR A 72 0.20 -9.95 13.13
CA TYR A 72 1.57 -10.40 13.36
C TYR A 72 1.80 -10.80 14.82
N ILE A 73 2.92 -11.48 15.06
CA ILE A 73 3.44 -11.80 16.39
C ILE A 73 4.88 -11.32 16.50
N ASP A 74 5.31 -11.02 17.71
CA ASP A 74 6.71 -10.78 18.02
C ASP A 74 7.53 -12.04 17.76
N ALA A 75 8.57 -11.92 16.93
CA ALA A 75 9.53 -12.96 16.61
C ALA A 75 10.96 -12.54 16.98
N SER A 76 11.09 -11.56 17.85
CA SER A 76 12.37 -11.02 18.32
C SER A 76 13.20 -12.09 19.06
N LYS A 77 14.52 -12.05 18.87
CA LYS A 77 15.48 -12.93 19.57
C LYS A 77 16.68 -12.12 20.03
N GLY A 78 16.85 -12.01 21.35
CA GLY A 78 17.88 -11.16 21.96
C GLY A 78 17.71 -9.72 21.48
N ASP A 79 18.78 -9.10 20.99
CA ASP A 79 18.77 -7.72 20.50
C ASP A 79 18.18 -7.56 19.07
N ARG A 80 17.92 -8.67 18.36
CA ARG A 80 17.35 -8.66 17.02
C ARG A 80 15.82 -8.56 17.12
N LYS A 81 15.30 -7.39 16.75
CA LYS A 81 13.86 -7.13 16.64
C LYS A 81 13.32 -7.65 15.31
N SER A 82 12.19 -8.36 15.35
CA SER A 82 11.50 -8.86 14.17
C SER A 82 10.06 -9.22 14.46
N VAL A 83 9.25 -9.28 13.40
CA VAL A 83 7.86 -9.76 13.46
C VAL A 83 7.68 -10.94 12.52
N THR A 84 6.70 -11.79 12.82
CA THR A 84 6.24 -12.84 11.93
C THR A 84 4.76 -12.64 11.67
N PHE A 85 4.40 -12.46 10.40
CA PHE A 85 3.00 -12.34 10.02
C PHE A 85 2.27 -13.67 10.12
N GLN A 86 1.06 -13.63 10.65
CA GLN A 86 0.18 -14.78 10.76
C GLN A 86 -0.29 -15.22 9.34
N LYS A 87 -0.77 -16.47 9.24
CA LYS A 87 -1.20 -17.03 7.95
C LYS A 87 -2.40 -16.32 7.34
N ASP A 88 -3.25 -15.75 8.20
CA ASP A 88 -4.44 -14.97 7.83
C ASP A 88 -4.16 -13.49 7.63
N ASN A 89 -2.89 -13.06 7.80
CA ASN A 89 -2.52 -11.67 7.53
C ASN A 89 -2.80 -11.30 6.08
N ILE A 90 -3.54 -10.23 5.88
CA ILE A 90 -3.87 -9.70 4.56
C ILE A 90 -2.66 -8.97 3.98
N CYS A 91 -2.35 -9.24 2.72
CA CYS A 91 -1.42 -8.45 1.93
C CYS A 91 -2.19 -7.30 1.28
N GLY A 92 -1.79 -6.08 1.54
CA GLY A 92 -2.46 -4.86 1.10
C GLY A 92 -1.92 -4.33 -0.22
N PHE A 93 -1.34 -3.14 -0.17
CA PHE A 93 -0.78 -2.50 -1.36
C PHE A 93 0.56 -3.13 -1.76
N VAL A 94 0.67 -3.43 -3.05
CA VAL A 94 1.89 -3.95 -3.68
C VAL A 94 2.73 -2.80 -4.21
N ASP A 95 2.06 -1.77 -4.74
CA ASP A 95 2.66 -0.55 -5.24
C ASP A 95 1.65 0.60 -5.15
N ILE A 96 2.15 1.84 -5.16
CA ILE A 96 1.31 3.03 -5.10
C ILE A 96 1.96 4.16 -5.93
N GLY A 97 1.17 4.82 -6.75
CA GLY A 97 1.66 5.86 -7.65
C GLY A 97 0.78 7.11 -7.66
N ALA A 98 1.36 8.20 -8.12
CA ALA A 98 0.74 9.51 -8.20
C ALA A 98 0.59 9.96 -9.66
N SER A 99 -0.63 10.32 -10.06
CA SER A 99 -0.87 11.17 -11.23
C SER A 99 -1.27 12.57 -10.79
N GLU A 100 -1.47 13.48 -11.72
CA GLU A 100 -1.95 14.83 -11.38
C GLU A 100 -3.31 14.79 -10.66
N LYS A 101 -4.21 13.92 -11.10
CA LYS A 101 -5.58 13.85 -10.57
C LYS A 101 -5.75 12.83 -9.46
N TYR A 102 -5.01 11.72 -9.51
CA TYR A 102 -5.31 10.53 -8.73
C TYR A 102 -4.09 9.98 -7.99
N CYS A 103 -4.36 9.41 -6.82
CA CYS A 103 -3.53 8.41 -6.17
C CYS A 103 -4.04 7.03 -6.62
N ILE A 104 -3.15 6.17 -7.12
CA ILE A 104 -3.49 4.87 -7.68
C ILE A 104 -2.68 3.82 -6.95
N GLY A 105 -3.34 2.83 -6.36
CA GLY A 105 -2.72 1.72 -5.66
C GLY A 105 -2.93 0.39 -6.37
N LEU A 106 -1.84 -0.33 -6.61
CA LEU A 106 -1.88 -1.74 -7.00
C LEU A 106 -2.09 -2.56 -5.73
N PHE A 107 -3.20 -3.29 -5.64
CA PHE A 107 -3.69 -3.88 -4.39
C PHE A 107 -3.96 -5.38 -4.56
N LEU A 108 -3.68 -6.16 -3.51
CA LEU A 108 -3.97 -7.59 -3.48
C LEU A 108 -5.24 -7.88 -2.64
N GLY A 109 -5.28 -7.44 -1.38
CA GLY A 109 -6.44 -7.63 -0.50
C GLY A 109 -6.77 -9.09 -0.20
N GLN A 110 -5.74 -9.94 -0.05
CA GLN A 110 -5.90 -11.38 0.20
C GLN A 110 -4.90 -11.85 1.24
N ALA A 111 -5.30 -12.86 2.02
CA ALA A 111 -4.39 -13.53 2.92
C ALA A 111 -3.31 -14.30 2.13
N ARG A 112 -2.13 -14.42 2.72
CA ARG A 112 -1.01 -15.15 2.12
C ARG A 112 -1.33 -16.64 2.03
N VAL A 113 -1.33 -17.20 0.82
CA VAL A 113 -1.45 -18.64 0.61
C VAL A 113 -0.07 -19.29 0.69
N LYS A 114 0.05 -20.36 1.50
CA LYS A 114 1.32 -21.11 1.64
C LYS A 114 1.72 -21.72 0.30
N GLY A 115 2.93 -21.40 -0.16
CA GLY A 115 3.49 -21.94 -1.41
C GLY A 115 3.20 -21.08 -2.65
N GLU A 116 2.34 -20.07 -2.57
CA GLU A 116 2.22 -19.08 -3.62
C GLU A 116 3.25 -17.96 -3.42
N ALA A 117 3.91 -17.58 -4.50
CA ALA A 117 4.64 -16.32 -4.53
C ALA A 117 3.60 -15.19 -4.45
N TRP A 118 3.40 -14.64 -3.24
CA TRP A 118 2.42 -13.57 -2.97
C TRP A 118 2.75 -12.23 -3.66
N ARG A 119 3.61 -12.28 -4.63
CA ARG A 119 4.05 -11.11 -5.36
C ARG A 119 3.00 -10.73 -6.39
N GLY A 120 2.41 -9.56 -6.21
CA GLY A 120 1.56 -8.92 -7.19
C GLY A 120 0.15 -8.62 -6.69
N GLY A 121 -0.40 -7.51 -7.19
CA GLY A 121 -1.78 -7.08 -7.02
C GLY A 121 -2.63 -7.44 -8.23
N ASP A 122 -3.90 -7.69 -8.00
CA ASP A 122 -4.90 -8.01 -9.02
C ASP A 122 -6.03 -6.97 -9.09
N LYS A 123 -5.83 -5.84 -8.40
CA LYS A 123 -6.79 -4.72 -8.37
C LYS A 123 -6.06 -3.39 -8.44
N LEU A 124 -6.66 -2.41 -9.11
CA LEU A 124 -6.31 -1.01 -8.94
C LEU A 124 -7.36 -0.33 -8.07
N LEU A 125 -6.92 0.32 -7.02
CA LEU A 125 -7.74 1.20 -6.19
C LEU A 125 -7.35 2.64 -6.49
N ILE A 126 -8.32 3.44 -6.95
CA ILE A 126 -8.10 4.79 -7.43
C ILE A 126 -8.83 5.76 -6.51
N PHE A 127 -8.08 6.74 -6.03
CA PHE A 127 -8.56 7.78 -5.13
C PHE A 127 -8.25 9.16 -5.71
N ASP A 128 -9.08 10.15 -5.40
CA ASP A 128 -8.66 11.54 -5.55
C ASP A 128 -7.67 11.93 -4.45
N TRP A 129 -7.06 13.11 -4.57
CA TRP A 129 -6.06 13.57 -3.59
C TRP A 129 -6.67 14.08 -2.26
N ASP A 130 -7.97 14.10 -2.12
CA ASP A 130 -8.66 14.31 -0.85
C ASP A 130 -9.01 12.97 -0.16
N GLY A 131 -8.61 11.86 -0.80
CA GLY A 131 -8.77 10.51 -0.29
C GLY A 131 -10.14 9.90 -0.59
N ASN A 132 -10.95 10.49 -1.46
CA ASN A 132 -12.22 9.87 -1.83
C ASN A 132 -12.00 8.75 -2.85
N PRO A 133 -12.63 7.58 -2.69
CA PRO A 133 -12.55 6.52 -3.68
C PRO A 133 -13.26 6.96 -4.97
N VAL A 134 -12.56 6.77 -6.10
CA VAL A 134 -13.05 7.12 -7.43
C VAL A 134 -13.47 5.89 -8.20
N LYS A 135 -12.58 4.89 -8.27
CA LYS A 135 -12.81 3.68 -9.06
C LYS A 135 -12.01 2.51 -8.52
N LYS A 136 -12.57 1.31 -8.65
CA LYS A 136 -11.86 0.04 -8.53
C LYS A 136 -11.83 -0.63 -9.89
N ILE A 137 -10.67 -1.16 -10.28
CA ILE A 137 -10.48 -1.94 -11.50
C ILE A 137 -9.94 -3.31 -11.11
N ASP A 138 -10.66 -4.38 -11.44
CA ASP A 138 -10.16 -5.74 -11.31
C ASP A 138 -9.28 -6.06 -12.54
N LEU A 139 -8.07 -6.57 -12.30
CA LEU A 139 -7.07 -6.84 -13.32
C LEU A 139 -7.14 -8.30 -13.78
N PRO A 140 -6.80 -8.61 -15.05
CA PRO A 140 -6.91 -9.98 -15.57
C PRO A 140 -5.90 -10.96 -14.97
N GLN A 141 -4.86 -10.46 -14.33
CA GLN A 141 -3.82 -11.24 -13.65
C GLN A 141 -3.14 -10.41 -12.56
N LYS A 142 -2.24 -11.04 -11.81
CA LYS A 142 -1.41 -10.33 -10.81
C LYS A 142 -0.25 -9.60 -11.48
N TYR A 143 -0.01 -8.36 -11.04
CA TYR A 143 1.11 -7.51 -11.47
C TYR A 143 2.02 -7.20 -10.29
N LEU A 144 3.33 -7.15 -10.56
CA LEU A 144 4.38 -7.00 -9.54
C LEU A 144 4.64 -5.55 -9.18
N GLN A 145 4.54 -4.67 -10.16
CA GLN A 145 4.88 -3.26 -10.05
C GLN A 145 4.00 -2.42 -10.96
N MET A 146 3.94 -1.15 -10.65
CA MET A 146 3.20 -0.16 -11.40
C MET A 146 4.04 1.10 -11.54
N ALA A 147 3.95 1.73 -12.71
CA ALA A 147 4.43 3.07 -12.94
C ALA A 147 3.29 3.94 -13.49
N ILE A 148 3.30 5.21 -13.14
CA ILE A 148 2.33 6.18 -13.61
C ILE A 148 3.05 7.17 -14.51
N SER A 149 2.58 7.33 -15.74
CA SER A 149 2.91 8.45 -16.62
C SER A 149 1.73 9.44 -16.63
N ASP A 150 1.86 10.53 -17.40
CA ASP A 150 0.85 11.62 -17.40
C ASP A 150 -0.54 11.13 -17.81
N ASP A 151 -0.63 10.16 -18.70
CA ASP A 151 -1.86 9.66 -19.31
C ASP A 151 -2.09 8.15 -19.12
N LYS A 152 -1.13 7.40 -18.54
CA LYS A 152 -1.18 5.94 -18.48
C LYS A 152 -0.73 5.34 -17.16
N ILE A 153 -1.34 4.22 -16.81
CA ILE A 153 -0.86 3.27 -15.82
C ILE A 153 -0.11 2.18 -16.58
N ILE A 154 1.14 1.95 -16.23
CA ILE A 154 1.99 0.89 -16.79
C ILE A 154 2.15 -0.19 -15.72
N LEU A 155 1.75 -1.41 -16.04
CA LEU A 155 1.75 -2.57 -15.14
C LEU A 155 2.78 -3.59 -15.63
N LEU A 156 3.69 -4.01 -14.74
CA LEU A 156 4.66 -5.08 -14.99
C LEU A 156 4.22 -6.36 -14.27
N GLY A 157 4.10 -7.44 -15.00
CA GLY A 157 3.75 -8.76 -14.47
C GLY A 157 4.52 -9.89 -15.13
N HIS A 158 4.08 -11.11 -14.88
CA HIS A 158 4.55 -12.31 -15.57
C HIS A 158 3.40 -12.94 -16.35
N ASP A 159 3.70 -13.45 -17.54
CA ASP A 159 2.79 -14.37 -18.20
C ASP A 159 2.68 -15.64 -17.36
N PRO A 160 1.47 -16.06 -16.97
CA PRO A 160 1.30 -17.22 -16.08
C PRO A 160 1.69 -18.54 -16.73
N LYS A 161 1.87 -18.60 -18.06
CA LYS A 161 2.22 -19.82 -18.80
C LYS A 161 3.70 -19.91 -19.11
N THR A 162 4.33 -18.78 -19.51
CA THR A 162 5.73 -18.76 -19.96
C THR A 162 6.69 -18.22 -18.90
N ILE A 163 6.16 -17.54 -17.87
CA ILE A 163 6.93 -16.84 -16.83
C ILE A 163 7.73 -15.62 -17.40
N ASP A 164 7.52 -15.30 -18.66
CA ASP A 164 8.11 -14.09 -19.25
C ASP A 164 7.53 -12.82 -18.65
N PHE A 165 8.31 -11.75 -18.64
CA PHE A 165 7.78 -10.45 -18.25
C PHE A 165 6.80 -9.94 -19.29
N VAL A 166 5.67 -9.41 -18.80
CA VAL A 166 4.65 -8.74 -19.63
C VAL A 166 4.40 -7.34 -19.10
N VAL A 167 4.18 -6.42 -20.02
CA VAL A 167 3.83 -5.03 -19.72
C VAL A 167 2.44 -4.76 -20.28
N HIS A 168 1.54 -4.31 -19.41
CA HIS A 168 0.20 -3.85 -19.81
C HIS A 168 0.06 -2.35 -19.51
N THR A 169 -0.74 -1.67 -20.31
CA THR A 169 -1.05 -0.26 -20.11
C THR A 169 -2.54 -0.04 -20.01
N ILE A 170 -2.95 0.88 -19.13
CA ILE A 170 -4.33 1.36 -19.00
C ILE A 170 -4.30 2.86 -19.17
N ASP A 171 -5.15 3.40 -20.02
CA ASP A 171 -5.27 4.83 -20.25
C ASP A 171 -6.00 5.50 -19.07
N LEU A 172 -5.45 6.58 -18.54
CA LEU A 172 -6.06 7.33 -17.44
C LEU A 172 -7.33 8.08 -17.87
N SER A 173 -7.54 8.25 -19.17
CA SER A 173 -8.79 8.82 -19.70
C SER A 173 -9.99 7.88 -19.55
N GLU A 174 -9.73 6.58 -19.30
CA GLU A 174 -10.78 5.58 -19.08
C GLU A 174 -11.26 5.54 -17.60
N ILE A 175 -10.62 6.33 -16.73
CA ILE A 175 -10.92 6.45 -15.31
C ILE A 175 -11.89 7.58 -15.05
#